data_d78046e74be67cfb16eb6a004172806d
#
_entry.id   d78046e74be67cfb16eb6a004172806d
#
_cell.length_a   1.000
_cell.length_b   1.000
_cell.length_c   1.000
_cell.angle_alpha   90.00
_cell.angle_beta   90.00
_cell.angle_gamma   90.00
#
_symmetry.space_group_name_H-M   'P 1'
#
loop_
_entity.id
_entity.type
_entity.pdbx_description
1 polymer ?
#
loop_
_entity_poly.entity_id
_entity_poly.type
_entity_poly.pdbx_seq_one_letter_code
_entity_poly.pdbx_strand_id
1 'polypeptide(L)'
;MSTTEDLNLKKTDTLVQTYAGSSDESPDLTRVVLVCLDPESADTTFQWALDNFIVPKKDLVVLVHVRQIDIPVAPYINSTGYIDDVSQERREESHHLLRVFAEELNRRKVACKAISMVGDPKAEILRKATEIKSDVVLMGARKMGTIKRTLLGSVSDYIVHNCPCTVIVTKVEPPSHPEERRKSIVSLTSNMENTK
;
A
#
# COMPACT_ATOMS: atom_id res chain seq x y z
N MET A 1 1.65 -6.70 -29.95
CA MET A 1 2.82 -5.86 -29.67
C MET A 1 2.55 -5.21 -28.33
N SER A 2 3.22 -5.70 -27.30
CA SER A 2 3.00 -5.29 -25.91
C SER A 2 3.69 -3.97 -25.67
N THR A 3 2.95 -2.89 -25.51
CA THR A 3 3.43 -1.63 -24.97
C THR A 3 3.50 -1.74 -23.45
N THR A 4 4.49 -2.44 -22.95
CA THR A 4 5.05 -2.18 -21.63
C THR A 4 5.75 -0.82 -21.70
N GLU A 5 4.98 0.27 -21.65
CA GLU A 5 5.57 1.55 -21.30
C GLU A 5 6.14 1.40 -19.90
N ASP A 6 7.45 1.39 -19.88
CA ASP A 6 8.29 1.27 -18.70
C ASP A 6 7.90 2.34 -17.70
N LEU A 7 7.29 1.93 -16.58
CA LEU A 7 7.40 2.71 -15.37
C LEU A 7 8.90 2.96 -15.20
N ASN A 8 9.32 4.21 -15.21
CA ASN A 8 10.71 4.62 -15.05
C ASN A 8 11.20 4.15 -13.66
N LEU A 9 11.58 2.85 -13.58
CA LEU A 9 11.99 2.24 -12.34
C LEU A 9 13.37 2.78 -11.98
N LYS A 10 13.48 3.40 -10.83
CA LYS A 10 14.78 3.75 -10.26
C LYS A 10 15.62 2.48 -10.15
N LYS A 11 16.93 2.59 -10.31
CA LYS A 11 17.88 1.45 -10.24
C LYS A 11 17.71 0.59 -8.97
N THR A 12 17.17 1.15 -7.89
CA THR A 12 16.90 0.48 -6.62
C THR A 12 15.50 -0.13 -6.52
N ASP A 13 14.62 0.13 -7.50
CA ASP A 13 13.27 -0.43 -7.54
C ASP A 13 13.31 -1.81 -8.19
N THR A 14 12.55 -2.76 -7.64
CA THR A 14 12.40 -4.09 -8.21
C THR A 14 10.93 -4.36 -8.48
N LEU A 15 10.58 -4.57 -9.76
CA LEU A 15 9.25 -5.05 -10.14
C LEU A 15 9.13 -6.52 -9.71
N VAL A 16 8.23 -6.79 -8.77
CA VAL A 16 8.02 -8.14 -8.21
C VAL A 16 6.97 -8.90 -8.99
N GLN A 17 5.90 -8.24 -9.38
CA GLN A 17 4.78 -8.85 -10.11
C GLN A 17 4.00 -7.82 -10.91
N THR A 18 3.42 -8.25 -12.02
CA THR A 18 2.49 -7.47 -12.84
C THR A 18 1.31 -8.34 -13.26
N TYR A 19 0.12 -7.78 -13.21
CA TYR A 19 -1.09 -8.39 -13.75
C TYR A 19 -1.92 -7.30 -14.45
N ALA A 20 -2.31 -7.56 -15.70
CA ALA A 20 -2.99 -6.56 -16.55
C ALA A 20 -4.52 -6.50 -16.38
N GLY A 21 -5.10 -7.36 -15.55
CA GLY A 21 -6.55 -7.53 -15.47
C GLY A 21 -7.06 -8.65 -16.38
N SER A 22 -8.38 -8.80 -16.52
CA SER A 22 -8.95 -9.86 -17.35
C SER A 22 -8.70 -9.62 -18.85
N SER A 23 -8.33 -10.68 -19.58
CA SER A 23 -8.00 -10.65 -21.00
C SER A 23 -9.19 -10.43 -21.94
N ASP A 24 -10.43 -10.56 -21.45
CA ASP A 24 -11.63 -10.59 -22.29
C ASP A 24 -12.16 -9.20 -22.67
N GLU A 25 -11.73 -8.15 -21.98
CA GLU A 25 -12.00 -6.75 -22.31
C GLU A 25 -10.76 -5.94 -21.94
N SER A 26 -10.32 -5.06 -22.82
CA SER A 26 -9.28 -4.09 -22.46
C SER A 26 -9.74 -3.30 -21.23
N PRO A 27 -9.02 -3.35 -20.11
CA PRO A 27 -9.44 -2.63 -18.92
C PRO A 27 -9.40 -1.13 -19.23
N ASP A 28 -10.51 -0.43 -19.01
CA ASP A 28 -10.59 1.02 -19.09
C ASP A 28 -10.02 1.62 -17.79
N LEU A 29 -8.69 1.48 -17.64
CA LEU A 29 -8.00 1.94 -16.45
C LEU A 29 -7.92 3.47 -16.47
N THR A 30 -8.66 4.10 -15.58
CA THR A 30 -8.79 5.56 -15.49
C THR A 30 -8.27 6.13 -14.18
N ARG A 31 -7.85 5.28 -13.22
CA ARG A 31 -7.36 5.73 -11.92
C ARG A 31 -6.18 4.88 -11.45
N VAL A 32 -5.15 5.54 -10.96
CA VAL A 32 -3.95 4.91 -10.37
C VAL A 32 -4.01 5.02 -8.85
N VAL A 33 -4.05 3.87 -8.18
CA VAL A 33 -4.10 3.76 -6.72
C VAL A 33 -2.79 3.19 -6.20
N LEU A 34 -2.00 4.02 -5.50
CA LEU A 34 -0.76 3.59 -4.84
C LEU A 34 -1.09 3.06 -3.44
N VAL A 35 -0.88 1.78 -3.19
CA VAL A 35 -1.09 1.14 -1.90
C VAL A 35 0.25 0.84 -1.23
N CYS A 36 0.51 1.52 -0.12
CA CYS A 36 1.74 1.36 0.65
C CYS A 36 1.55 0.26 1.69
N LEU A 37 2.29 -0.83 1.55
CA LEU A 37 2.24 -1.98 2.43
C LEU A 37 3.36 -1.89 3.47
N ASP A 38 2.96 -1.89 4.73
CA ASP A 38 3.83 -2.01 5.89
C ASP A 38 3.47 -3.32 6.60
N PRO A 39 4.42 -4.19 6.97
CA PRO A 39 4.11 -5.50 7.54
C PRO A 39 3.14 -5.49 8.72
N GLU A 40 3.14 -4.42 9.54
CA GLU A 40 2.26 -4.32 10.70
C GLU A 40 0.81 -3.94 10.36
N SER A 41 0.59 -3.28 9.23
CA SER A 41 -0.72 -2.72 8.83
C SER A 41 -1.22 -3.21 7.47
N ALA A 42 -0.41 -3.98 6.74
CA ALA A 42 -0.68 -4.37 5.36
C ALA A 42 -2.03 -5.06 5.21
N ASP A 43 -2.31 -6.10 6.01
CA ASP A 43 -3.56 -6.87 5.92
C ASP A 43 -4.80 -5.98 6.09
N THR A 44 -4.82 -5.16 7.14
CA THR A 44 -5.96 -4.29 7.44
C THR A 44 -6.14 -3.22 6.37
N THR A 45 -5.03 -2.62 5.92
CA THR A 45 -5.03 -1.58 4.90
C THR A 45 -5.51 -2.13 3.56
N PHE A 46 -4.97 -3.27 3.16
CA PHE A 46 -5.30 -3.92 1.91
C PHE A 46 -6.75 -4.42 1.88
N GLN A 47 -7.20 -5.08 2.95
CA GLN A 47 -8.58 -5.55 3.04
C GLN A 47 -9.56 -4.38 3.00
N TRP A 48 -9.27 -3.30 3.73
CA TRP A 48 -10.10 -2.10 3.67
C TRP A 48 -10.16 -1.52 2.25
N ALA A 49 -9.03 -1.47 1.55
CA ALA A 49 -8.97 -0.98 0.18
C ALA A 49 -9.83 -1.81 -0.77
N LEU A 50 -9.75 -3.14 -0.66
CA LEU A 50 -10.54 -4.07 -1.47
C LEU A 50 -12.05 -3.94 -1.23
N ASP A 51 -12.44 -3.79 0.03
CA ASP A 51 -13.85 -3.80 0.40
C ASP A 51 -14.55 -2.46 0.19
N ASN A 52 -13.79 -1.35 0.21
CA ASN A 52 -14.38 -0.02 0.26
C ASN A 52 -13.96 0.93 -0.87
N PHE A 53 -12.86 0.63 -1.58
CA PHE A 53 -12.26 1.65 -2.44
C PHE A 53 -11.90 1.17 -3.86
N ILE A 54 -11.28 -0.01 -3.99
CA ILE A 54 -10.77 -0.52 -5.26
C ILE A 54 -11.94 -0.97 -6.16
N VAL A 55 -11.95 -0.46 -7.38
CA VAL A 55 -12.94 -0.82 -8.40
C VAL A 55 -12.23 -1.61 -9.50
N PRO A 56 -12.52 -2.92 -9.65
CA PRO A 56 -11.99 -3.72 -10.76
C PRO A 56 -12.29 -3.09 -12.11
N LYS A 57 -11.42 -3.29 -13.11
CA LYS A 57 -11.48 -2.73 -14.47
C LYS A 57 -11.27 -1.21 -14.59
N LYS A 58 -11.38 -0.45 -13.49
CA LYS A 58 -11.17 1.00 -13.45
C LYS A 58 -9.82 1.38 -12.87
N ASP A 59 -9.36 0.64 -11.85
CA ASP A 59 -8.18 0.96 -11.08
C ASP A 59 -6.96 0.14 -11.50
N LEU A 60 -5.84 0.84 -11.71
CA LEU A 60 -4.52 0.25 -11.66
C LEU A 60 -4.00 0.36 -10.23
N VAL A 61 -3.89 -0.77 -9.54
CA VAL A 61 -3.33 -0.79 -8.18
C VAL A 61 -1.81 -0.98 -8.25
N VAL A 62 -1.06 -0.04 -7.69
CA VAL A 62 0.39 -0.16 -7.53
C VAL A 62 0.71 -0.44 -6.07
N LEU A 63 1.08 -1.68 -5.78
CA LEU A 63 1.52 -2.09 -4.45
C LEU A 63 2.98 -1.74 -4.26
N VAL A 64 3.32 -1.07 -3.15
CA VAL A 64 4.70 -0.75 -2.83
C VAL A 64 5.05 -1.14 -1.40
N HIS A 65 6.25 -1.66 -1.22
CA HIS A 65 6.89 -1.84 0.08
C HIS A 65 8.29 -1.23 0.02
N VAL A 66 8.63 -0.39 1.01
CA VAL A 66 9.93 0.28 1.09
C VAL A 66 10.76 -0.36 2.18
N ARG A 67 11.87 -0.99 1.78
CA ARG A 67 12.88 -1.54 2.68
C ARG A 67 13.84 -0.43 3.10
N GLN A 68 14.02 -0.24 4.38
CA GLN A 68 15.05 0.66 4.89
C GLN A 68 16.42 0.02 4.73
N ILE A 69 17.41 0.83 4.35
CA ILE A 69 18.81 0.41 4.36
C ILE A 69 19.32 0.65 5.77
N ASP A 70 19.51 -0.39 6.56
CA ASP A 70 20.31 -0.30 7.77
C ASP A 70 21.76 -0.34 7.36
N ILE A 71 22.37 0.83 7.22
CA ILE A 71 23.83 0.91 7.06
C ILE A 71 24.42 0.62 8.45
N PRO A 72 25.13 -0.49 8.64
CA PRO A 72 25.82 -0.70 9.91
C PRO A 72 26.82 0.43 10.14
N VAL A 73 26.73 1.05 11.32
CA VAL A 73 27.62 2.17 11.71
C VAL A 73 29.09 1.75 11.85
N ALA A 74 29.39 0.46 11.72
CA ALA A 74 30.75 -0.09 11.86
C ALA A 74 31.34 -0.49 10.50
N PRO A 75 32.42 0.14 10.04
CA PRO A 75 33.04 -0.13 8.73
C PRO A 75 33.73 -1.50 8.62
N TYR A 76 33.73 -2.32 9.65
CA TYR A 76 34.48 -3.57 9.72
C TYR A 76 33.66 -4.86 9.53
N ILE A 77 32.35 -4.80 9.32
CA ILE A 77 31.49 -6.01 9.31
C ILE A 77 31.35 -6.63 7.92
N ASN A 78 31.81 -5.97 6.87
CA ASN A 78 31.63 -6.47 5.48
C ASN A 78 32.57 -7.62 5.09
N SER A 79 33.52 -8.02 5.95
CA SER A 79 34.46 -9.09 5.65
C SER A 79 33.87 -10.51 5.70
N THR A 80 32.61 -10.66 6.17
CA THR A 80 31.98 -11.97 6.39
C THR A 80 30.76 -12.23 5.50
N GLY A 81 30.40 -11.35 4.55
CA GLY A 81 29.18 -11.50 3.74
C GLY A 81 27.87 -11.24 4.50
N TYR A 82 27.92 -11.00 5.80
CA TYR A 82 26.73 -10.84 6.67
C TYR A 82 25.77 -9.74 6.19
N ILE A 83 26.30 -8.64 5.66
CA ILE A 83 25.47 -7.53 5.15
C ILE A 83 24.73 -7.95 3.88
N ASP A 84 25.34 -8.75 3.05
CA ASP A 84 24.73 -9.24 1.83
C ASP A 84 23.61 -10.24 2.14
N ASP A 85 23.81 -11.13 3.12
CA ASP A 85 22.81 -12.10 3.56
C ASP A 85 21.59 -11.42 4.18
N VAL A 86 21.79 -10.47 5.10
CA VAL A 86 20.69 -9.69 5.71
C VAL A 86 19.93 -8.85 4.67
N SER A 87 20.66 -8.29 3.70
CA SER A 87 20.04 -7.56 2.59
C SER A 87 19.21 -8.46 1.68
N GLN A 88 19.67 -9.69 1.47
CA GLN A 88 18.97 -10.70 0.68
C GLN A 88 17.69 -11.16 1.39
N GLU A 89 17.77 -11.52 2.67
CA GLU A 89 16.61 -11.94 3.47
C GLU A 89 15.50 -10.88 3.47
N ARG A 90 15.82 -9.64 3.78
CA ARG A 90 14.86 -8.53 3.73
C ARG A 90 14.27 -8.28 2.35
N ARG A 91 15.04 -8.57 1.32
CA ARG A 91 14.57 -8.51 -0.06
C ARG A 91 13.52 -9.58 -0.32
N GLU A 92 13.77 -10.80 0.13
CA GLU A 92 12.87 -11.94 -0.02
C GLU A 92 11.58 -11.74 0.77
N GLU A 93 11.67 -11.24 2.00
CA GLU A 93 10.51 -10.86 2.82
C GLU A 93 9.64 -9.81 2.12
N SER A 94 10.26 -8.75 1.58
CA SER A 94 9.55 -7.71 0.83
C SER A 94 8.87 -8.26 -0.42
N HIS A 95 9.56 -9.16 -1.15
CA HIS A 95 9.00 -9.78 -2.34
C HIS A 95 7.88 -10.75 -2.00
N HIS A 96 8.00 -11.49 -0.90
CA HIS A 96 6.95 -12.39 -0.42
C HIS A 96 5.69 -11.60 -0.04
N LEU A 97 5.85 -10.55 0.78
CA LEU A 97 4.75 -9.65 1.16
C LEU A 97 3.99 -9.16 -0.07
N LEU A 98 4.71 -8.60 -1.02
CA LEU A 98 4.13 -8.04 -2.24
C LEU A 98 3.41 -9.07 -3.10
N ARG A 99 3.97 -10.29 -3.23
CA ARG A 99 3.34 -11.38 -4.01
C ARG A 99 2.00 -11.81 -3.42
N VAL A 100 1.93 -11.99 -2.12
CA VAL A 100 0.69 -12.40 -1.44
C VAL A 100 -0.47 -11.48 -1.78
N PHE A 101 -0.26 -10.17 -1.70
CA PHE A 101 -1.30 -9.19 -2.02
C PHE A 101 -1.55 -9.03 -3.53
N ALA A 102 -0.51 -9.16 -4.35
CA ALA A 102 -0.67 -9.12 -5.79
C ALA A 102 -1.47 -10.33 -6.33
N GLU A 103 -1.29 -11.51 -5.75
CA GLU A 103 -2.06 -12.71 -6.08
C GLU A 103 -3.54 -12.56 -5.71
N GLU A 104 -3.84 -11.90 -4.58
CA GLU A 104 -5.22 -11.59 -4.21
C GLU A 104 -5.88 -10.64 -5.21
N LEU A 105 -5.18 -9.58 -5.65
CA LEU A 105 -5.66 -8.68 -6.71
C LEU A 105 -5.89 -9.44 -8.02
N ASN A 106 -4.97 -10.33 -8.38
CA ASN A 106 -5.09 -11.18 -9.56
C ASN A 106 -6.35 -12.06 -9.49
N ARG A 107 -6.61 -12.72 -8.35
CA ARG A 107 -7.83 -13.53 -8.13
C ARG A 107 -9.11 -12.70 -8.31
N ARG A 108 -9.07 -11.42 -7.92
CA ARG A 108 -10.19 -10.47 -8.09
C ARG A 108 -10.20 -9.78 -9.44
N LYS A 109 -9.31 -10.16 -10.36
CA LYS A 109 -9.18 -9.58 -11.71
C LYS A 109 -8.91 -8.07 -11.71
N VAL A 110 -8.21 -7.57 -10.68
CA VAL A 110 -7.78 -6.19 -10.56
C VAL A 110 -6.39 -6.03 -11.18
N ALA A 111 -6.22 -5.10 -12.09
CA ALA A 111 -4.92 -4.79 -12.67
C ALA A 111 -3.96 -4.28 -11.58
N CYS A 112 -2.78 -4.85 -11.49
CA CYS A 112 -1.82 -4.43 -10.48
C CYS A 112 -0.36 -4.50 -10.93
N LYS A 113 0.48 -3.72 -10.25
CA LYS A 113 1.95 -3.82 -10.26
C LYS A 113 2.44 -3.84 -8.82
N ALA A 114 3.40 -4.71 -8.51
CA ALA A 114 3.98 -4.83 -7.18
C ALA A 114 5.47 -4.48 -7.25
N ILE A 115 5.90 -3.47 -6.50
CA ILE A 115 7.23 -2.87 -6.58
C ILE A 115 7.87 -2.84 -5.20
N SER A 116 9.00 -3.52 -5.04
CA SER A 116 9.87 -3.40 -3.88
C SER A 116 10.84 -2.25 -4.09
N MET A 117 10.88 -1.31 -3.16
CA MET A 117 11.76 -0.14 -3.18
C MET A 117 12.75 -0.18 -2.02
N VAL A 118 13.85 0.56 -2.16
CA VAL A 118 14.88 0.66 -1.13
C VAL A 118 15.18 2.11 -0.84
N GLY A 119 15.13 2.52 0.43
CA GLY A 119 15.45 3.88 0.86
C GLY A 119 14.67 4.35 2.07
N ASP A 120 14.59 5.68 2.24
CA ASP A 120 13.72 6.29 3.24
C ASP A 120 12.25 6.21 2.80
N PRO A 121 11.34 5.63 3.59
CA PRO A 121 9.95 5.46 3.21
C PRO A 121 9.23 6.76 2.85
N LYS A 122 9.53 7.86 3.54
CA LYS A 122 8.93 9.16 3.24
C LYS A 122 9.28 9.64 1.85
N ALA A 123 10.58 9.62 1.54
CA ALA A 123 11.10 10.08 0.27
C ALA A 123 10.66 9.16 -0.90
N GLU A 124 10.75 7.84 -0.71
CA GLU A 124 10.49 6.88 -1.77
C GLU A 124 8.99 6.78 -2.10
N ILE A 125 8.09 6.83 -1.11
CA ILE A 125 6.64 6.84 -1.36
C ILE A 125 6.25 8.12 -2.09
N LEU A 126 6.72 9.29 -1.64
CA LEU A 126 6.43 10.56 -2.28
C LEU A 126 6.95 10.61 -3.72
N ARG A 127 8.20 10.14 -3.93
CA ARG A 127 8.80 10.02 -5.26
C ARG A 127 7.93 9.14 -6.17
N LYS A 128 7.57 7.94 -5.70
CA LYS A 128 6.79 7.00 -6.51
C LYS A 128 5.39 7.53 -6.81
N ALA A 129 4.70 8.14 -5.84
CA ALA A 129 3.40 8.75 -6.03
C ALA A 129 3.44 9.83 -7.15
N THR A 130 4.49 10.64 -7.16
CA THR A 130 4.70 11.69 -8.18
C THR A 130 5.04 11.09 -9.54
N GLU A 131 5.95 10.11 -9.57
CA GLU A 131 6.45 9.46 -10.79
C GLU A 131 5.33 8.76 -11.57
N ILE A 132 4.48 7.99 -10.89
CA ILE A 132 3.36 7.29 -11.52
C ILE A 132 2.10 8.15 -11.65
N LYS A 133 2.16 9.40 -11.22
CA LYS A 133 1.01 10.33 -11.18
C LYS A 133 -0.21 9.68 -10.52
N SER A 134 0.00 9.13 -9.32
CA SER A 134 -1.08 8.46 -8.59
C SER A 134 -2.21 9.44 -8.28
N ASP A 135 -3.45 8.99 -8.44
CA ASP A 135 -4.65 9.74 -8.07
C ASP A 135 -4.89 9.67 -6.56
N VAL A 136 -4.50 8.54 -5.97
CA VAL A 136 -4.68 8.28 -4.54
C VAL A 136 -3.50 7.48 -3.99
N VAL A 137 -3.01 7.89 -2.82
CA VAL A 137 -2.11 7.10 -1.98
C VAL A 137 -2.91 6.53 -0.80
N LEU A 138 -2.86 5.23 -0.62
CA LEU A 138 -3.53 4.52 0.45
C LEU A 138 -2.49 3.83 1.33
N MET A 139 -2.55 4.07 2.64
CA MET A 139 -1.57 3.55 3.59
C MET A 139 -2.18 3.32 4.98
N GLY A 140 -1.57 2.46 5.77
CA GLY A 140 -1.97 2.18 7.13
C GLY A 140 -1.34 3.12 8.15
N ALA A 141 -2.07 3.43 9.20
CA ALA A 141 -1.46 3.98 10.42
C ALA A 141 -0.83 2.85 11.22
N ARG A 142 0.46 2.96 11.58
CA ARG A 142 1.11 1.98 12.46
C ARG A 142 0.42 1.93 13.83
N LYS A 143 0.29 0.74 14.40
CA LYS A 143 -0.14 0.55 15.78
C LYS A 143 0.94 1.10 16.72
N MET A 144 0.85 2.37 17.07
CA MET A 144 1.62 2.85 18.22
C MET A 144 0.91 2.42 19.50
N GLY A 145 1.70 1.91 20.49
CA GLY A 145 1.19 1.39 21.77
C GLY A 145 0.19 2.34 22.45
N THR A 146 -0.49 1.85 23.46
CA THR A 146 -1.72 2.34 24.12
C THR A 146 -1.82 3.86 24.39
N ILE A 147 -0.71 4.56 24.46
CA ILE A 147 -0.66 5.99 24.84
C ILE A 147 -0.69 6.94 23.63
N LYS A 148 -0.44 6.45 22.40
CA LYS A 148 -0.32 7.28 21.19
C LYS A 148 -1.36 6.94 20.09
N ARG A 149 -2.53 6.46 20.48
CA ARG A 149 -3.62 6.05 19.55
C ARG A 149 -4.17 7.16 18.65
N THR A 150 -3.85 8.43 18.93
CA THR A 150 -4.37 9.59 18.20
C THR A 150 -3.39 10.19 17.20
N LEU A 151 -2.15 9.69 17.13
CA LEU A 151 -1.14 10.26 16.24
C LEU A 151 -0.98 9.38 15.00
N LEU A 152 -0.91 10.02 13.85
CA LEU A 152 -0.43 9.42 12.61
C LEU A 152 1.04 9.00 12.80
N GLY A 153 1.46 7.89 12.22
CA GLY A 153 2.88 7.51 12.18
C GLY A 153 3.70 8.55 11.39
N SER A 154 4.99 8.66 11.67
CA SER A 154 5.86 9.69 11.05
C SER A 154 5.89 9.65 9.51
N VAL A 155 5.65 8.48 8.91
CA VAL A 155 5.57 8.34 7.44
C VAL A 155 4.23 8.82 6.95
N SER A 156 3.12 8.35 7.54
CA SER A 156 1.77 8.76 7.12
C SER A 156 1.53 10.24 7.32
N ASP A 157 2.00 10.80 8.44
CA ASP A 157 1.94 12.25 8.69
C ASP A 157 2.69 13.04 7.61
N TYR A 158 3.91 12.63 7.29
CA TYR A 158 4.69 13.27 6.24
C TYR A 158 4.02 13.20 4.86
N ILE A 159 3.48 12.03 4.48
CA ILE A 159 2.83 11.84 3.18
C ILE A 159 1.54 12.66 3.10
N VAL A 160 0.73 12.73 4.15
CA VAL A 160 -0.48 13.57 4.19
C VAL A 160 -0.17 15.05 3.89
N HIS A 161 0.96 15.56 4.42
CA HIS A 161 1.32 16.96 4.24
C HIS A 161 2.03 17.28 2.92
N ASN A 162 2.68 16.30 2.28
CA ASN A 162 3.57 16.56 1.15
C ASN A 162 3.13 15.90 -0.17
N CYS A 163 2.18 14.97 -0.13
CA CYS A 163 1.73 14.28 -1.34
C CYS A 163 0.89 15.20 -2.23
N PRO A 164 1.12 15.23 -3.56
CA PRO A 164 0.37 16.08 -4.48
C PRO A 164 -1.05 15.55 -4.81
N CYS A 165 -1.40 14.36 -4.33
CA CYS A 165 -2.70 13.74 -4.57
C CYS A 165 -3.43 13.38 -3.26
N THR A 166 -4.64 12.82 -3.38
CA THR A 166 -5.43 12.37 -2.23
C THR A 166 -4.70 11.31 -1.42
N VAL A 167 -4.67 11.44 -0.10
CA VAL A 167 -4.09 10.45 0.81
C VAL A 167 -5.17 9.89 1.72
N ILE A 168 -5.31 8.57 1.72
CA ILE A 168 -6.20 7.84 2.63
C ILE A 168 -5.33 7.09 3.64
N VAL A 169 -5.56 7.37 4.93
CA VAL A 169 -4.87 6.66 6.01
C VAL A 169 -5.88 5.77 6.73
N THR A 170 -5.70 4.46 6.60
CA THR A 170 -6.55 3.48 7.28
C THR A 170 -6.09 3.28 8.72
N LYS A 171 -7.02 3.29 9.66
CA LYS A 171 -6.73 2.92 11.05
C LYS A 171 -6.85 1.41 11.20
N VAL A 172 -5.90 0.83 11.92
CA VAL A 172 -5.97 -0.57 12.33
C VAL A 172 -6.87 -0.64 13.57
N GLU A 173 -8.18 -0.58 13.38
CA GLU A 173 -9.14 -0.92 14.43
C GLU A 173 -9.57 -2.39 14.24
N PRO A 174 -9.75 -3.14 15.32
CA PRO A 174 -10.40 -4.43 15.20
C PRO A 174 -11.79 -4.20 14.58
N PRO A 175 -12.26 -5.08 13.68
CA PRO A 175 -13.57 -4.93 13.08
C PRO A 175 -14.60 -4.85 14.20
N SER A 176 -15.29 -3.70 14.30
CA SER A 176 -16.53 -3.63 15.07
C SER A 176 -17.45 -4.71 14.51
N HIS A 177 -18.04 -5.54 15.36
CA HIS A 177 -18.91 -6.62 14.94
C HIS A 177 -19.90 -6.12 13.87
N PRO A 178 -20.09 -6.83 12.74
CA PRO A 178 -20.98 -6.39 11.66
C PRO A 178 -22.39 -6.05 12.15
N GLU A 179 -22.85 -6.73 13.20
CA GLU A 179 -24.15 -6.45 13.84
C GLU A 179 -24.19 -5.13 14.60
N GLU A 180 -23.12 -4.72 15.28
CA GLU A 180 -23.08 -3.42 15.97
C GLU A 180 -23.09 -2.26 14.97
N ARG A 181 -22.38 -2.44 13.87
CA ARG A 181 -22.37 -1.47 12.77
C ARG A 181 -23.75 -1.34 12.11
N ARG A 182 -24.46 -2.46 11.89
CA ARG A 182 -25.83 -2.44 11.38
C ARG A 182 -26.79 -1.76 12.35
N LYS A 183 -26.72 -2.06 13.63
CA LYS A 183 -27.54 -1.41 14.66
C LYS A 183 -27.31 0.11 14.71
N SER A 184 -26.04 0.54 14.62
CA SER A 184 -25.67 1.95 14.58
C SER A 184 -26.23 2.66 13.34
N ILE A 185 -26.15 2.05 12.14
CA ILE A 185 -26.70 2.61 10.91
C ILE A 185 -28.23 2.72 10.99
N VAL A 186 -28.91 1.66 11.46
CA VAL A 186 -30.37 1.66 11.61
C VAL A 186 -30.82 2.72 12.59
N SER A 187 -30.13 2.94 13.71
CA SER A 187 -30.44 4.00 14.66
C SER A 187 -30.26 5.40 14.07
N LEU A 188 -29.24 5.61 13.24
CA LEU A 188 -29.03 6.89 12.56
C LEU A 188 -30.08 7.18 11.50
N THR A 189 -30.52 6.18 10.72
CA THR A 189 -31.54 6.34 9.69
C THR A 189 -32.93 6.58 10.30
N SER A 190 -33.30 5.88 11.39
CA SER A 190 -34.59 6.11 12.08
C SER A 190 -34.71 7.50 12.71
N ASN A 191 -33.59 8.08 13.16
CA ASN A 191 -33.56 9.45 13.66
C ASN A 191 -33.74 10.52 12.56
N MET A 192 -33.36 10.21 11.32
CA MET A 192 -33.55 11.12 10.18
C MET A 192 -35.01 11.19 9.71
N GLU A 193 -35.79 10.13 9.90
CA GLU A 193 -37.23 10.09 9.54
C GLU A 193 -38.13 10.84 10.54
N ASN A 194 -37.70 10.97 11.81
CA ASN A 194 -38.44 11.64 12.86
C ASN A 194 -38.22 13.17 12.95
N THR A 195 -37.45 13.75 12.00
CA THR A 195 -37.09 15.19 11.99
C THR A 195 -37.82 15.95 10.85
N LYS A 196 -38.92 15.40 10.33
CA LYS A 196 -39.79 16.09 9.33
C LYS A 196 -41.07 16.56 9.95
#